data_cae25f68feffff51309d27b612a4e900
#
_entry.id   cae25f68feffff51309d27b612a4e900
#
_cell.length_a   1.000
_cell.length_b   1.000
_cell.length_c   1.000
_cell.angle_alpha   90.00
_cell.angle_beta   90.00
_cell.angle_gamma   90.00
#
_symmetry.space_group_name_H-M   'P 1'
#
loop_
_entity.id
_entity.type
_entity.pdbx_description
1 polymer ?
#
loop_
_entity_poly.entity_id
_entity_poly.type
_entity_poly.pdbx_seq_one_letter_code
_entity_poly.pdbx_strand_id
1 'polypeptide(L)'
;MFIFSHNPGSQGAKNLAEAIGIRRVRHEGSRINLGPRDTLINWGSSRLPAHVAGAGRILNRPESVASVGNKLRFFERFGNACRTVPWTADRTVVRRWLDEGGNVVVRNVLNGHSGEGIEIIEGRGVDIPVAPLYTKYVGKESEWRIHVLNGRVIDSTRKIRDPDFTGQPNWAVRNHDGGFIYARNSGTPSEDVVRQAVAAVEASGLDFGAVDVMVDRRDGAAYVLEINTAPGLVGTTVTRYAEAFGNIR
;
A
#
# COMPACT_ATOMS: atom_id res chain seq x y z
N MET A 1 -2.34 -7.87 24.09
CA MET A 1 -2.16 -7.23 22.76
C MET A 1 -3.13 -6.05 22.64
N PHE A 2 -2.71 -4.98 21.97
CA PHE A 2 -3.49 -3.75 21.75
C PHE A 2 -3.33 -3.28 20.31
N ILE A 3 -4.24 -2.44 19.82
CA ILE A 3 -4.11 -1.80 18.50
C ILE A 3 -4.24 -0.28 18.64
N PHE A 4 -3.33 0.44 17.97
CA PHE A 4 -3.34 1.89 17.82
C PHE A 4 -3.33 2.26 16.35
N SER A 5 -4.31 3.02 15.90
CA SER A 5 -4.44 3.43 14.49
C SER A 5 -3.94 4.86 14.28
N HIS A 6 -3.43 5.16 13.08
CA HIS A 6 -3.07 6.54 12.69
C HIS A 6 -4.27 7.49 12.68
N ASN A 7 -5.47 6.95 12.42
CA ASN A 7 -6.72 7.69 12.38
C ASN A 7 -7.70 7.14 13.44
N PRO A 8 -8.23 7.97 14.35
CA PRO A 8 -9.23 7.55 15.36
C PRO A 8 -10.46 6.88 14.75
N GLY A 9 -10.86 7.30 13.54
CA GLY A 9 -12.01 6.76 12.80
C GLY A 9 -11.72 5.50 11.99
N SER A 10 -10.50 4.92 12.06
CA SER A 10 -10.13 3.74 11.25
C SER A 10 -11.07 2.55 11.46
N GLN A 11 -11.91 2.27 10.48
CA GLN A 11 -12.82 1.13 10.50
C GLN A 11 -12.05 -0.20 10.43
N GLY A 12 -10.95 -0.26 9.65
CA GLY A 12 -10.11 -1.47 9.58
C GLY A 12 -9.53 -1.85 10.95
N ALA A 13 -9.01 -0.86 11.70
CA ALA A 13 -8.52 -1.10 13.06
C ALA A 13 -9.63 -1.52 14.04
N LYS A 14 -10.84 -0.97 13.88
CA LYS A 14 -12.01 -1.35 14.67
C LYS A 14 -12.40 -2.79 14.40
N ASN A 15 -12.60 -3.13 13.13
CA ASN A 15 -13.00 -4.47 12.71
C ASN A 15 -11.99 -5.54 13.17
N LEU A 16 -10.69 -5.25 13.02
CA LEU A 16 -9.63 -6.17 13.47
C LEU A 16 -9.65 -6.35 15.00
N ALA A 17 -9.74 -5.24 15.76
CA ALA A 17 -9.77 -5.30 17.22
C ALA A 17 -10.94 -6.13 17.75
N GLU A 18 -12.13 -5.96 17.15
CA GLU A 18 -13.32 -6.73 17.48
C GLU A 18 -13.14 -8.21 17.15
N ALA A 19 -12.61 -8.53 15.96
CA ALA A 19 -12.45 -9.90 15.49
C ALA A 19 -11.47 -10.73 16.33
N ILE A 20 -10.40 -10.10 16.87
CA ILE A 20 -9.41 -10.80 17.73
C ILE A 20 -9.61 -10.55 19.22
N GLY A 21 -10.64 -9.79 19.61
CA GLY A 21 -10.97 -9.55 21.01
C GLY A 21 -9.95 -8.69 21.75
N ILE A 22 -9.27 -7.73 21.09
CA ILE A 22 -8.27 -6.85 21.70
C ILE A 22 -8.78 -5.42 21.86
N ARG A 23 -8.11 -4.66 22.72
CA ARG A 23 -8.47 -3.28 23.02
C ARG A 23 -7.85 -2.32 22.02
N ARG A 24 -8.67 -1.39 21.50
CA ARG A 24 -8.17 -0.20 20.79
C ARG A 24 -7.71 0.84 21.81
N VAL A 25 -6.53 1.39 21.57
CA VAL A 25 -6.03 2.52 22.36
C VAL A 25 -6.52 3.81 21.71
N ARG A 26 -7.10 4.70 22.51
CA ARG A 26 -7.58 6.01 22.05
C ARG A 26 -6.42 6.99 21.91
N HIS A 27 -6.56 7.94 20.98
CA HIS A 27 -5.58 9.02 20.76
C HIS A 27 -5.53 9.97 21.97
N GLU A 28 -6.71 10.32 22.50
CA GLU A 28 -6.86 11.23 23.62
C GLU A 28 -7.69 10.58 24.74
N GLY A 29 -7.45 10.99 25.96
CA GLY A 29 -8.19 10.50 27.13
C GLY A 29 -7.99 9.03 27.45
N SER A 30 -6.97 8.37 26.86
CA SER A 30 -6.65 6.99 27.16
C SER A 30 -6.07 6.86 28.56
N ARG A 31 -6.63 5.93 29.36
CA ARG A 31 -6.04 5.50 30.64
C ARG A 31 -5.09 4.31 30.47
N ILE A 32 -4.89 3.83 29.24
CA ILE A 32 -4.01 2.71 28.91
C ILE A 32 -2.59 3.27 28.80
N ASN A 33 -1.68 2.70 29.58
CA ASN A 33 -0.24 2.91 29.46
C ASN A 33 0.39 1.55 29.15
N LEU A 34 0.94 1.39 27.95
CA LEU A 34 1.57 0.14 27.53
C LEU A 34 2.98 0.03 28.10
N GLY A 35 3.33 -1.16 28.53
CA GLY A 35 4.62 -1.48 29.14
C GLY A 35 5.37 -2.61 28.43
N PRO A 36 6.52 -3.04 29.00
CA PRO A 36 7.41 -4.04 28.38
C PRO A 36 6.80 -5.41 28.09
N ARG A 37 5.66 -5.74 28.71
CA ARG A 37 4.95 -7.01 28.48
C ARG A 37 3.86 -6.92 27.43
N ASP A 38 3.57 -5.71 26.93
CA ASP A 38 2.49 -5.47 26.00
C ASP A 38 2.98 -5.59 24.55
N THR A 39 2.09 -6.10 23.68
CA THR A 39 2.26 -6.08 22.24
C THR A 39 1.30 -5.06 21.64
N LEU A 40 1.81 -4.16 20.82
CA LEU A 40 1.08 -3.15 20.08
C LEU A 40 1.03 -3.49 18.60
N ILE A 41 -0.15 -3.54 18.00
CA ILE A 41 -0.35 -3.46 16.55
C ILE A 41 -0.42 -1.99 16.19
N ASN A 42 0.61 -1.47 15.55
CA ASN A 42 0.62 -0.11 15.03
C ASN A 42 -0.03 -0.08 13.64
N TRP A 43 -1.26 0.41 13.59
CA TRP A 43 -2.07 0.48 12.37
C TRP A 43 -1.85 1.80 11.65
N GLY A 44 -0.68 1.92 10.99
CA GLY A 44 -0.34 3.00 10.08
C GLY A 44 0.15 4.31 10.71
N SER A 45 0.48 4.33 12.00
CA SER A 45 0.99 5.54 12.64
C SER A 45 2.50 5.67 12.49
N SER A 46 2.96 6.78 11.90
CA SER A 46 4.39 7.13 11.82
C SER A 46 4.92 7.79 13.10
N ARG A 47 4.05 8.03 14.08
CA ARG A 47 4.39 8.55 15.42
C ARG A 47 3.48 7.90 16.45
N LEU A 48 4.07 7.49 17.56
CA LEU A 48 3.32 6.92 18.68
C LEU A 48 3.37 7.87 19.87
N PRO A 49 2.22 8.17 20.49
CA PRO A 49 2.21 8.92 21.74
C PRO A 49 2.86 8.09 22.88
N ALA A 50 3.39 8.79 23.89
CA ALA A 50 4.19 8.19 24.96
C ALA A 50 3.48 7.01 25.68
N HIS A 51 2.17 7.08 25.85
CA HIS A 51 1.38 6.07 26.55
C HIS A 51 1.26 4.73 25.79
N VAL A 52 1.63 4.66 24.48
CA VAL A 52 1.68 3.41 23.71
C VAL A 52 3.09 3.05 23.26
N ALA A 53 4.01 4.01 23.20
CA ALA A 53 5.38 3.81 22.77
C ALA A 53 6.19 2.90 23.72
N GLY A 54 5.75 2.73 24.96
CA GLY A 54 6.36 1.85 25.97
C GLY A 54 6.09 0.36 25.78
N ALA A 55 5.31 -0.05 24.76
CA ALA A 55 5.05 -1.46 24.46
C ALA A 55 6.36 -2.21 24.17
N GLY A 56 6.55 -3.39 24.78
CA GLY A 56 7.76 -4.18 24.59
C GLY A 56 7.90 -4.78 23.20
N ARG A 57 6.77 -4.99 22.52
CA ARG A 57 6.73 -5.40 21.10
C ARG A 57 5.80 -4.48 20.32
N ILE A 58 6.31 -3.87 19.26
CA ILE A 58 5.53 -3.00 18.37
C ILE A 58 5.60 -3.62 16.96
N LEU A 59 4.45 -4.14 16.48
CA LEU A 59 4.31 -4.59 15.11
C LEU A 59 4.10 -3.38 14.21
N ASN A 60 4.91 -3.24 13.19
CA ASN A 60 5.06 -2.05 12.35
C ASN A 60 5.59 -0.85 13.12
N ARG A 61 6.89 -0.82 13.36
CA ARG A 61 7.56 0.29 14.03
C ARG A 61 7.29 1.61 13.30
N PRO A 62 7.14 2.75 14.03
CA PRO A 62 6.84 4.06 13.42
C PRO A 62 7.78 4.48 12.29
N GLU A 63 9.08 4.19 12.44
CA GLU A 63 10.10 4.49 11.42
C GLU A 63 9.88 3.69 10.13
N SER A 64 9.49 2.42 10.22
CA SER A 64 9.14 1.59 9.05
C SER A 64 7.87 2.11 8.37
N VAL A 65 6.84 2.48 9.15
CA VAL A 65 5.63 3.11 8.61
C VAL A 65 5.95 4.42 7.89
N ALA A 66 6.78 5.28 8.51
CA ALA A 66 7.18 6.55 7.90
C ALA A 66 7.96 6.36 6.59
N SER A 67 8.74 5.27 6.49
CA SER A 67 9.58 5.00 5.32
C SER A 67 8.79 4.69 4.06
N VAL A 68 7.62 4.07 4.19
CA VAL A 68 6.76 3.66 3.06
C VAL A 68 5.61 4.64 2.79
N GLY A 69 5.34 5.57 3.70
CA GLY A 69 4.24 6.53 3.58
C GLY A 69 4.44 7.60 2.49
N ASN A 70 5.68 7.80 2.04
CA ASN A 70 6.01 8.75 0.99
C ASN A 70 6.50 8.00 -0.25
N LYS A 71 5.82 8.19 -1.39
CA LYS A 71 6.08 7.45 -2.64
C LYS A 71 7.51 7.62 -3.16
N LEU A 72 8.08 8.84 -3.13
CA LEU A 72 9.45 9.04 -3.58
C LEU A 72 10.44 8.27 -2.70
N ARG A 73 10.31 8.40 -1.37
CA ARG A 73 11.16 7.65 -0.43
C ARG A 73 11.01 6.13 -0.60
N PHE A 74 9.81 5.67 -0.90
CA PHE A 74 9.58 4.25 -1.19
C PHE A 74 10.42 3.78 -2.39
N PHE A 75 10.37 4.50 -3.52
CA PHE A 75 11.14 4.16 -4.71
C PHE A 75 12.65 4.25 -4.46
N GLU A 76 13.13 5.31 -3.79
CA GLU A 76 14.55 5.50 -3.47
C GLU A 76 15.12 4.38 -2.59
N ARG A 77 14.36 3.95 -1.58
CA ARG A 77 14.86 3.00 -0.57
C ARG A 77 14.66 1.54 -0.96
N PHE A 78 13.59 1.23 -1.67
CA PHE A 78 13.17 -0.17 -1.86
C PHE A 78 13.17 -0.61 -3.32
N GLY A 79 13.42 0.29 -4.27
CA GLY A 79 13.44 -0.03 -5.70
C GLY A 79 14.49 -1.07 -6.13
N ASN A 80 15.48 -1.37 -5.28
CA ASN A 80 16.45 -2.43 -5.51
C ASN A 80 16.07 -3.76 -4.81
N ALA A 81 15.17 -3.72 -3.83
CA ALA A 81 14.74 -4.90 -3.08
C ALA A 81 13.50 -5.55 -3.69
N CYS A 82 12.63 -4.76 -4.28
CA CYS A 82 11.48 -5.23 -5.06
C CYS A 82 11.44 -4.50 -6.41
N ARG A 83 10.80 -5.11 -7.40
CA ARG A 83 10.67 -4.48 -8.71
C ARG A 83 9.62 -3.36 -8.65
N THR A 84 10.06 -2.13 -8.96
CA THR A 84 9.20 -0.96 -9.11
C THR A 84 9.19 -0.51 -10.57
N VAL A 85 8.16 0.25 -10.98
CA VAL A 85 8.19 0.90 -12.29
C VAL A 85 9.40 1.83 -12.40
N PRO A 86 9.98 2.03 -13.59
CA PRO A 86 11.03 3.03 -13.79
C PRO A 86 10.54 4.41 -13.32
N TRP A 87 11.34 5.08 -12.51
CA TRP A 87 10.99 6.35 -11.90
C TRP A 87 12.15 7.35 -11.95
N THR A 88 11.83 8.63 -11.83
CA THR A 88 12.80 9.73 -11.77
C THR A 88 12.19 10.98 -11.14
N ALA A 89 13.04 11.86 -10.63
CA ALA A 89 12.70 13.25 -10.29
C ALA A 89 13.25 14.25 -11.35
N ASP A 90 13.98 13.75 -12.36
CA ASP A 90 14.63 14.56 -13.39
C ASP A 90 13.76 14.64 -14.65
N ARG A 91 13.36 15.87 -15.02
CA ARG A 91 12.57 16.16 -16.22
C ARG A 91 13.31 15.86 -17.52
N THR A 92 14.63 15.82 -17.53
CA THR A 92 15.43 15.43 -18.71
C THR A 92 15.22 13.95 -19.02
N VAL A 93 15.16 13.11 -18.00
CA VAL A 93 14.84 11.69 -18.13
C VAL A 93 13.40 11.50 -18.61
N VAL A 94 12.46 12.30 -18.10
CA VAL A 94 11.06 12.30 -18.55
C VAL A 94 10.97 12.64 -20.02
N ARG A 95 11.69 13.70 -20.49
CA ARG A 95 11.73 14.09 -21.90
C ARG A 95 12.17 12.93 -22.78
N ARG A 96 13.26 12.25 -22.41
CA ARG A 96 13.75 11.08 -23.13
C ARG A 96 12.69 9.97 -23.23
N TRP A 97 11.98 9.67 -22.15
CA TRP A 97 10.92 8.65 -22.15
C TRP A 97 9.77 9.00 -23.10
N LEU A 98 9.39 10.28 -23.17
CA LEU A 98 8.36 10.76 -24.10
C LEU A 98 8.84 10.72 -25.55
N ASP A 99 10.12 11.07 -25.80
CA ASP A 99 10.72 11.03 -27.14
C ASP A 99 10.89 9.59 -27.67
N GLU A 100 11.06 8.62 -26.76
CA GLU A 100 11.03 7.18 -27.05
C GLU A 100 9.60 6.65 -27.32
N GLY A 101 8.57 7.49 -27.22
CA GLY A 101 7.17 7.13 -27.44
C GLY A 101 6.48 6.51 -26.21
N GLY A 102 7.10 6.63 -25.03
CA GLY A 102 6.49 6.21 -23.77
C GLY A 102 5.56 7.28 -23.20
N ASN A 103 4.60 6.85 -22.38
CA ASN A 103 3.77 7.74 -21.56
C ASN A 103 4.35 7.82 -20.15
N VAL A 104 4.09 8.95 -19.47
CA VAL A 104 4.64 9.21 -18.15
C VAL A 104 3.51 9.58 -17.17
N VAL A 105 3.58 9.01 -15.99
CA VAL A 105 2.72 9.35 -14.86
C VAL A 105 3.43 10.42 -14.03
N VAL A 106 2.85 11.60 -13.99
CA VAL A 106 3.26 12.71 -13.12
C VAL A 106 2.59 12.55 -11.76
N ARG A 107 3.35 12.62 -10.68
CA ARG A 107 2.86 12.47 -9.32
C ARG A 107 3.11 13.73 -8.52
N ASN A 108 2.09 14.56 -8.42
CA ASN A 108 2.13 15.83 -7.70
C ASN A 108 2.01 15.65 -6.18
N VAL A 109 1.35 14.57 -5.74
CA VAL A 109 1.13 14.25 -4.33
C VAL A 109 1.85 12.96 -3.96
N LEU A 110 2.81 13.05 -3.03
CA LEU A 110 3.62 11.90 -2.61
C LEU A 110 2.97 11.06 -1.51
N ASN A 111 2.12 11.66 -0.69
CA ASN A 111 1.43 11.01 0.44
C ASN A 111 -0.07 10.80 0.18
N GLY A 112 -0.54 11.04 -1.06
CA GLY A 112 -1.95 10.92 -1.45
C GLY A 112 -2.42 9.47 -1.57
N HIS A 113 -3.74 9.31 -1.54
CA HIS A 113 -4.44 8.03 -1.67
C HIS A 113 -5.28 8.01 -2.96
N SER A 114 -5.68 6.83 -3.40
CA SER A 114 -6.67 6.64 -4.48
C SER A 114 -6.36 7.35 -5.81
N GLY A 115 -5.08 7.60 -6.10
CA GLY A 115 -4.68 8.28 -7.35
C GLY A 115 -4.72 9.81 -7.29
N GLU A 116 -4.83 10.40 -6.11
CA GLU A 116 -4.75 11.84 -5.92
C GLU A 116 -3.46 12.43 -6.50
N GLY A 117 -3.59 13.53 -7.25
CA GLY A 117 -2.47 14.24 -7.85
C GLY A 117 -1.74 13.47 -8.96
N ILE A 118 -2.41 12.48 -9.59
CA ILE A 118 -1.89 11.77 -10.77
C ILE A 118 -2.36 12.47 -12.04
N GLU A 119 -1.40 12.76 -12.91
CA GLU A 119 -1.61 13.19 -14.29
C GLU A 119 -0.83 12.27 -15.23
N ILE A 120 -1.37 11.98 -16.41
CA ILE A 120 -0.66 11.21 -17.44
C ILE A 120 -0.36 12.14 -18.61
N ILE A 121 0.91 12.23 -18.96
CA ILE A 121 1.39 12.99 -20.12
C ILE A 121 1.86 12.03 -21.21
N GLU A 122 1.53 12.38 -22.44
CA GLU A 122 1.74 11.55 -23.62
C GLU A 122 2.25 12.40 -24.80
N GLY A 123 3.07 11.79 -25.62
CA GLY A 123 3.54 12.39 -26.87
C GLY A 123 4.81 13.22 -26.76
N ARG A 124 5.44 13.40 -27.93
CA ARG A 124 6.64 14.20 -28.08
C ARG A 124 6.32 15.70 -27.99
N GLY A 125 7.26 16.48 -27.42
CA GLY A 125 7.13 17.94 -27.37
C GLY A 125 6.12 18.48 -26.35
N VAL A 126 5.39 17.61 -25.63
CA VAL A 126 4.47 18.06 -24.57
C VAL A 126 5.22 18.76 -23.44
N ASP A 127 4.58 19.75 -22.84
CA ASP A 127 5.09 20.36 -21.60
C ASP A 127 5.12 19.35 -20.47
N ILE A 128 6.25 19.32 -19.73
CA ILE A 128 6.41 18.46 -18.59
C ILE A 128 6.15 19.29 -17.32
N PRO A 129 5.04 19.04 -16.61
CA PRO A 129 4.76 19.74 -15.35
C PRO A 129 5.89 19.54 -14.34
N VAL A 130 6.12 20.52 -13.47
CA VAL A 130 7.05 20.38 -12.36
C VAL A 130 6.38 19.51 -11.27
N ALA A 131 6.97 18.37 -10.98
CA ALA A 131 6.48 17.46 -9.96
C ALA A 131 7.64 16.79 -9.20
N PRO A 132 7.42 16.33 -7.99
CA PRO A 132 8.45 15.69 -7.19
C PRO A 132 8.79 14.26 -7.66
N LEU A 133 7.93 13.62 -8.44
CA LEU A 133 8.12 12.24 -8.90
C LEU A 133 7.43 11.99 -10.24
N TYR A 134 8.13 11.30 -11.12
CA TYR A 134 7.62 10.79 -12.39
C TYR A 134 7.87 9.29 -12.48
N THR A 135 6.92 8.56 -13.06
CA THR A 135 7.10 7.12 -13.33
C THR A 135 6.73 6.82 -14.77
N LYS A 136 7.42 5.85 -15.42
CA LYS A 136 6.93 5.36 -16.73
C LYS A 136 5.52 4.81 -16.55
N TYR A 137 4.65 5.13 -17.49
CA TYR A 137 3.34 4.48 -17.58
C TYR A 137 3.52 3.05 -18.06
N VAL A 138 2.97 2.12 -17.32
CA VAL A 138 2.97 0.70 -17.67
C VAL A 138 1.52 0.26 -17.93
N GLY A 139 1.29 -0.34 -19.08
CA GLY A 139 -0.02 -0.88 -19.45
C GLY A 139 -0.35 -2.08 -18.57
N LYS A 140 -1.33 -1.92 -17.70
CA LYS A 140 -1.71 -2.95 -16.71
C LYS A 140 -2.52 -4.08 -17.36
N GLU A 141 -2.04 -5.31 -17.22
CA GLU A 141 -2.86 -6.51 -17.40
C GLU A 141 -3.79 -6.69 -16.20
N SER A 142 -3.20 -6.73 -15.02
CA SER A 142 -3.92 -6.92 -13.76
C SER A 142 -3.32 -6.06 -12.64
N GLU A 143 -4.07 -5.88 -11.56
CA GLU A 143 -3.63 -5.19 -10.37
C GLU A 143 -4.12 -5.98 -9.16
N TRP A 144 -3.21 -6.24 -8.23
CA TRP A 144 -3.43 -7.07 -7.06
C TRP A 144 -3.15 -6.31 -5.78
N ARG A 145 -3.91 -6.60 -4.73
CA ARG A 145 -3.56 -6.26 -3.36
C ARG A 145 -3.20 -7.53 -2.61
N ILE A 146 -1.95 -7.62 -2.21
CA ILE A 146 -1.39 -8.78 -1.50
C ILE A 146 -1.16 -8.38 -0.05
N HIS A 147 -1.85 -9.06 0.86
CA HIS A 147 -1.69 -8.83 2.29
C HIS A 147 -0.62 -9.77 2.84
N VAL A 148 0.40 -9.20 3.44
CA VAL A 148 1.57 -9.92 3.97
C VAL A 148 1.65 -9.72 5.48
N LEU A 149 1.97 -10.77 6.23
CA LEU A 149 2.30 -10.73 7.65
C LEU A 149 3.48 -11.67 7.91
N ASN A 150 4.55 -11.17 8.51
CA ASN A 150 5.76 -11.94 8.85
C ASN A 150 6.27 -12.78 7.66
N GLY A 151 6.42 -12.14 6.49
CA GLY A 151 6.92 -12.80 5.26
C GLY A 151 5.95 -13.78 4.60
N ARG A 152 4.70 -13.89 5.08
CA ARG A 152 3.71 -14.82 4.51
C ARG A 152 2.51 -14.06 3.95
N VAL A 153 2.03 -14.47 2.79
CA VAL A 153 0.76 -13.97 2.25
C VAL A 153 -0.38 -14.55 3.07
N ILE A 154 -1.20 -13.67 3.65
CA ILE A 154 -2.38 -14.03 4.43
C ILE A 154 -3.68 -13.85 3.66
N ASP A 155 -3.66 -13.00 2.64
CA ASP A 155 -4.81 -12.72 1.79
C ASP A 155 -4.39 -12.11 0.47
N SER A 156 -5.19 -12.29 -0.59
CA SER A 156 -5.00 -11.65 -1.89
C SER A 156 -6.34 -11.28 -2.53
N THR A 157 -6.38 -10.10 -3.14
CA THR A 157 -7.54 -9.63 -3.90
C THR A 157 -7.08 -9.02 -5.22
N ARG A 158 -7.86 -9.22 -6.27
CA ARG A 158 -7.61 -8.62 -7.59
C ARG A 158 -8.48 -7.38 -7.76
N LYS A 159 -7.92 -6.33 -8.31
CA LYS A 159 -8.69 -5.14 -8.69
C LYS A 159 -9.40 -5.43 -10.01
N ILE A 160 -10.73 -5.36 -10.02
CA ILE A 160 -11.57 -5.60 -11.18
C ILE A 160 -12.47 -4.39 -11.43
N ARG A 161 -13.03 -4.29 -12.63
CA ARG A 161 -14.13 -3.36 -12.88
C ARG A 161 -15.30 -3.71 -11.98
N ASP A 162 -15.86 -2.70 -11.34
CA ASP A 162 -17.10 -2.84 -10.58
C ASP A 162 -18.25 -3.13 -11.55
N PRO A 163 -18.97 -4.28 -11.45
CA PRO A 163 -20.07 -4.60 -12.34
C PRO A 163 -21.24 -3.60 -12.21
N ASP A 164 -21.38 -2.98 -11.04
CA ASP A 164 -22.46 -2.03 -10.76
C ASP A 164 -22.12 -0.57 -11.12
N PHE A 165 -20.88 -0.32 -11.58
CA PHE A 165 -20.45 1.02 -11.97
C PHE A 165 -21.03 1.41 -13.32
N THR A 166 -21.85 2.47 -13.33
CA THR A 166 -22.58 2.96 -14.52
C THR A 166 -21.81 4.01 -15.33
N GLY A 167 -20.70 4.56 -14.79
CA GLY A 167 -19.85 5.54 -15.46
C GLY A 167 -18.87 4.92 -16.46
N GLN A 168 -18.03 5.78 -17.06
CA GLN A 168 -16.90 5.35 -17.88
C GLN A 168 -15.73 4.94 -16.96
N PRO A 169 -15.24 3.67 -17.02
CA PRO A 169 -14.15 3.24 -16.16
C PRO A 169 -12.85 3.97 -16.49
N ASN A 170 -12.14 4.41 -15.46
CA ASN A 170 -10.80 4.97 -15.61
C ASN A 170 -9.75 3.85 -15.57
N TRP A 171 -9.38 3.33 -16.73
CA TRP A 171 -8.41 2.23 -16.88
C TRP A 171 -6.98 2.61 -16.50
N ALA A 172 -6.65 3.88 -16.56
CA ALA A 172 -5.33 4.39 -16.22
C ALA A 172 -5.14 4.50 -14.70
N VAL A 173 -6.15 5.09 -14.00
CA VAL A 173 -6.17 5.22 -12.55
C VAL A 173 -7.31 4.37 -12.00
N ARG A 174 -7.01 3.12 -11.66
CA ARG A 174 -8.00 2.15 -11.18
C ARG A 174 -8.25 2.37 -9.69
N ASN A 175 -9.22 3.19 -9.34
CA ASN A 175 -9.70 3.42 -7.98
C ASN A 175 -11.22 3.22 -7.92
N HIS A 176 -11.82 3.33 -6.73
CA HIS A 176 -13.26 3.17 -6.55
C HIS A 176 -14.05 4.19 -7.38
N ASP A 177 -13.65 5.46 -7.37
CA ASP A 177 -14.32 6.54 -8.11
C ASP A 177 -14.16 6.35 -9.63
N GLY A 178 -13.10 5.67 -10.04
CA GLY A 178 -12.85 5.24 -11.42
C GLY A 178 -13.53 3.93 -11.81
N GLY A 179 -14.43 3.39 -10.97
CA GLY A 179 -15.22 2.19 -11.25
C GLY A 179 -14.48 0.87 -11.03
N PHE A 180 -13.57 0.80 -10.03
CA PHE A 180 -12.85 -0.42 -9.71
C PHE A 180 -13.00 -0.80 -8.24
N ILE A 181 -13.15 -2.10 -8.00
CA ILE A 181 -13.22 -2.71 -6.67
C ILE A 181 -12.19 -3.82 -6.52
N TYR A 182 -11.88 -4.17 -5.27
CA TYR A 182 -11.10 -5.36 -4.94
C TYR A 182 -12.02 -6.57 -4.81
N ALA A 183 -11.83 -7.57 -5.65
CA ALA A 183 -12.63 -8.81 -5.64
C ALA A 183 -11.77 -10.03 -5.31
N ARG A 184 -12.41 -10.98 -4.65
CA ARG A 184 -11.90 -12.33 -4.43
C ARG A 184 -12.31 -13.24 -5.57
N ASN A 185 -11.68 -14.40 -5.64
CA ASN A 185 -12.00 -15.43 -6.64
C ASN A 185 -11.92 -14.94 -8.10
N SER A 186 -11.19 -13.84 -8.33
CA SER A 186 -10.95 -13.26 -9.66
C SER A 186 -9.60 -13.70 -10.23
N GLY A 187 -9.18 -14.91 -9.91
CA GLY A 187 -7.90 -15.52 -10.29
C GLY A 187 -6.95 -15.70 -9.11
N THR A 188 -5.76 -16.20 -9.42
CA THR A 188 -4.65 -16.41 -8.48
C THR A 188 -3.49 -15.51 -8.87
N PRO A 189 -2.85 -14.78 -7.93
CA PRO A 189 -1.67 -14.00 -8.23
C PRO A 189 -0.52 -14.92 -8.67
N SER A 190 0.27 -14.50 -9.64
CA SER A 190 1.46 -15.24 -10.06
C SER A 190 2.51 -15.27 -8.94
N GLU A 191 3.44 -16.23 -9.03
CA GLU A 191 4.57 -16.31 -8.09
C GLU A 191 5.40 -15.02 -8.07
N ASP A 192 5.54 -14.34 -9.22
CA ASP A 192 6.26 -13.07 -9.28
C ASP A 192 5.52 -11.97 -8.49
N VAL A 193 4.19 -11.89 -8.59
CA VAL A 193 3.38 -10.95 -7.80
C VAL A 193 3.57 -11.18 -6.30
N VAL A 194 3.49 -12.44 -5.86
CA VAL A 194 3.67 -12.82 -4.45
C VAL A 194 5.08 -12.49 -3.99
N ARG A 195 6.10 -12.87 -4.74
CA ARG A 195 7.52 -12.63 -4.42
C ARG A 195 7.81 -11.14 -4.27
N GLN A 196 7.36 -10.30 -5.20
CA GLN A 196 7.58 -8.86 -5.15
C GLN A 196 6.89 -8.22 -3.95
N ALA A 197 5.67 -8.65 -3.61
CA ALA A 197 4.94 -8.15 -2.46
C ALA A 197 5.62 -8.51 -1.13
N VAL A 198 6.06 -9.75 -0.97
CA VAL A 198 6.77 -10.20 0.23
C VAL A 198 8.11 -9.45 0.38
N ALA A 199 8.90 -9.38 -0.70
CA ALA A 199 10.17 -8.66 -0.70
C ALA A 199 10.02 -7.18 -0.32
N ALA A 200 8.96 -6.51 -0.77
CA ALA A 200 8.68 -5.12 -0.43
C ALA A 200 8.40 -4.91 1.07
N VAL A 201 7.60 -5.79 1.68
CA VAL A 201 7.30 -5.73 3.12
C VAL A 201 8.54 -6.03 3.95
N GLU A 202 9.28 -7.08 3.62
CA GLU A 202 10.53 -7.45 4.33
C GLU A 202 11.57 -6.33 4.26
N ALA A 203 11.85 -5.80 3.06
CA ALA A 203 12.83 -4.74 2.88
C ALA A 203 12.46 -3.45 3.63
N SER A 204 11.17 -3.17 3.81
CA SER A 204 10.70 -2.00 4.54
C SER A 204 10.82 -2.14 6.07
N GLY A 205 11.11 -3.33 6.58
CA GLY A 205 11.13 -3.64 8.01
C GLY A 205 9.75 -3.59 8.66
N LEU A 206 8.70 -3.75 7.85
CA LEU A 206 7.33 -3.89 8.33
C LEU A 206 7.05 -5.35 8.70
N ASP A 207 6.31 -5.56 9.78
CA ASP A 207 5.82 -6.88 10.16
C ASP A 207 4.63 -7.29 9.29
N PHE A 208 3.82 -6.31 8.84
CA PHE A 208 2.67 -6.54 7.97
C PHE A 208 2.38 -5.34 7.06
N GLY A 209 1.70 -5.60 5.95
CA GLY A 209 1.22 -4.57 5.04
C GLY A 209 0.35 -5.15 3.91
N ALA A 210 -0.42 -4.30 3.26
CA ALA A 210 -1.11 -4.62 2.03
C ALA A 210 -0.38 -3.96 0.86
N VAL A 211 0.18 -4.76 -0.03
CA VAL A 211 1.02 -4.32 -1.14
C VAL A 211 0.18 -4.27 -2.41
N ASP A 212 0.14 -3.10 -3.05
CA ASP A 212 -0.48 -2.96 -4.36
C ASP A 212 0.57 -3.29 -5.44
N VAL A 213 0.27 -4.31 -6.23
CA VAL A 213 1.16 -4.84 -7.28
C VAL A 213 0.41 -4.86 -8.60
N MET A 214 1.01 -4.28 -9.64
CA MET A 214 0.48 -4.40 -11.00
C MET A 214 1.32 -5.35 -11.84
N VAL A 215 0.69 -5.96 -12.83
CA VAL A 215 1.33 -6.82 -13.83
C VAL A 215 1.35 -6.09 -15.17
N ASP A 216 2.53 -6.00 -15.80
CA ASP A 216 2.67 -5.43 -17.13
C ASP A 216 2.03 -6.35 -18.17
N ARG A 217 1.19 -5.78 -19.04
CA ARG A 217 0.51 -6.49 -20.13
C ARG A 217 1.48 -7.08 -21.18
N ARG A 218 2.69 -6.50 -21.31
CA ARG A 218 3.64 -6.84 -22.37
C ARG A 218 4.45 -8.08 -22.05
N ASP A 219 4.89 -8.21 -20.82
CA ASP A 219 5.85 -9.25 -20.41
C ASP A 219 5.45 -10.03 -19.15
N GLY A 220 4.30 -9.68 -18.54
CA GLY A 220 3.82 -10.32 -17.33
C GLY A 220 4.61 -9.98 -16.06
N ALA A 221 5.54 -9.02 -16.13
CA ALA A 221 6.35 -8.64 -14.99
C ALA A 221 5.52 -7.93 -13.91
N ALA A 222 5.73 -8.29 -12.65
CA ALA A 222 5.05 -7.68 -11.52
C ALA A 222 5.83 -6.47 -10.99
N TYR A 223 5.15 -5.36 -10.75
CA TYR A 223 5.71 -4.11 -10.23
C TYR A 223 4.96 -3.67 -8.97
N VAL A 224 5.69 -3.44 -7.89
CA VAL A 224 5.14 -2.87 -6.65
C VAL A 224 4.85 -1.39 -6.85
N LEU A 225 3.64 -0.98 -6.48
CA LEU A 225 3.19 0.40 -6.55
C LEU A 225 3.31 1.13 -5.21
N GLU A 226 2.88 0.48 -4.13
CA GLU A 226 2.88 1.02 -2.77
C GLU A 226 2.63 -0.07 -1.73
N ILE A 227 2.95 0.24 -0.46
CA ILE A 227 2.59 -0.57 0.71
C ILE A 227 1.64 0.23 1.60
N ASN A 228 0.47 -0.35 1.86
CA ASN A 228 -0.52 0.21 2.78
C ASN A 228 -0.32 -0.40 4.17
N THR A 229 0.08 0.41 5.15
CA THR A 229 0.33 0.00 6.55
C THR A 229 -0.91 0.03 7.43
N ALA A 230 -2.02 0.54 6.91
CA ALA A 230 -3.34 0.57 7.55
C ALA A 230 -4.44 0.25 6.53
N PRO A 231 -4.41 -0.93 5.89
CA PRO A 231 -5.38 -1.25 4.86
C PRO A 231 -6.81 -1.27 5.40
N GLY A 232 -7.76 -0.90 4.55
CA GLY A 232 -9.18 -1.11 4.85
C GLY A 232 -9.45 -2.62 4.96
N LEU A 233 -10.07 -3.05 6.06
CA LEU A 233 -10.44 -4.44 6.28
C LEU A 233 -11.95 -4.59 6.28
N VAL A 234 -12.46 -5.38 5.34
CA VAL A 234 -13.88 -5.71 5.22
C VAL A 234 -14.07 -7.21 4.93
N GLY A 235 -15.20 -7.78 5.35
CA GLY A 235 -15.57 -9.15 5.06
C GLY A 235 -14.49 -10.17 5.44
N THR A 236 -14.20 -11.10 4.54
CA THR A 236 -13.24 -12.19 4.75
C THR A 236 -11.80 -11.72 5.04
N THR A 237 -11.41 -10.52 4.59
CA THR A 237 -10.07 -9.97 4.92
C THR A 237 -9.91 -9.78 6.42
N VAL A 238 -10.96 -9.36 7.13
CA VAL A 238 -10.95 -9.23 8.60
C VAL A 238 -10.64 -10.59 9.24
N THR A 239 -11.32 -11.65 8.79
CA THR A 239 -11.12 -13.01 9.31
C THR A 239 -9.68 -13.50 9.07
N ARG A 240 -9.14 -13.29 7.87
CA ARG A 240 -7.75 -13.65 7.54
C ARG A 240 -6.73 -12.94 8.43
N TYR A 241 -6.93 -11.64 8.66
CA TYR A 241 -6.10 -10.90 9.57
C TYR A 241 -6.25 -11.38 11.02
N ALA A 242 -7.48 -11.63 11.48
CA ALA A 242 -7.73 -12.14 12.82
C ALA A 242 -7.05 -13.49 13.08
N GLU A 243 -7.16 -14.43 12.16
CA GLU A 243 -6.48 -15.73 12.20
C GLU A 243 -4.95 -15.56 12.25
N ALA A 244 -4.41 -14.71 11.39
CA ALA A 244 -2.97 -14.48 11.27
C ALA A 244 -2.39 -13.79 12.52
N PHE A 245 -3.06 -12.77 13.06
CA PHE A 245 -2.63 -12.07 14.28
C PHE A 245 -2.86 -12.91 15.54
N GLY A 246 -3.90 -13.75 15.58
CA GLY A 246 -4.15 -14.69 16.66
C GLY A 246 -3.02 -15.71 16.88
N ASN A 247 -2.25 -15.99 15.84
CA ASN A 247 -1.08 -16.88 15.86
C ASN A 247 0.23 -16.18 16.25
N ILE A 248 0.21 -14.86 16.44
CA ILE A 248 1.38 -14.11 16.93
C ILE A 248 1.44 -14.21 18.45
N ARG A 249 2.35 -14.99 18.95
CA ARG A 249 2.66 -15.14 20.38
C ARG A 249 3.89 -14.31 20.76
#